data_54c3c8637718d2ea6027a9e0305c2813
#
_entry.id   54c3c8637718d2ea6027a9e0305c2813
#
_cell.length_a   1.000
_cell.length_b   1.000
_cell.length_c   1.000
_cell.angle_alpha   90.00
_cell.angle_beta   90.00
_cell.angle_gamma   90.00
#
_symmetry.space_group_name_H-M   'P 1'
#
loop_
_entity.id
_entity.type
_entity.pdbx_description
1 polymer ?
#
loop_
_entity_poly.entity_id
_entity_poly.type
_entity_poly.pdbx_seq_one_letter_code
_entity_poly.pdbx_strand_id
1 'polypeptide(L)'
;LESDTVSPLGVYGQSKWEGEERVREILPNHLILRTSWVFSPHGNNFVKTILRVAAERSELRVVDDQRGAPTSAAGIAGALLQIAEQLQTEGETRWGTYHFSGNPYVTWYDFALEIVRLGQVAGIIDHEVNIHPIPSSEYPTPVTRPSNSALSCERIEQHFGIVADPWIAQLQRVVETLQSR
;
A
#
# COMPACT_ATOMS: atom_id res chain seq x y z
N LEU A 1 -5.48 2.78 -14.37
CA LEU A 1 -4.30 2.84 -15.23
C LEU A 1 -3.55 4.15 -15.02
N GLU A 2 -2.28 4.22 -15.42
CA GLU A 2 -1.48 5.45 -15.40
C GLU A 2 -2.03 6.53 -16.34
N SER A 3 -2.76 6.11 -17.37
CA SER A 3 -3.41 6.97 -18.36
C SER A 3 -4.78 7.51 -17.93
N ASP A 4 -5.32 7.03 -16.81
CA ASP A 4 -6.63 7.47 -16.34
C ASP A 4 -6.60 8.94 -15.90
N THR A 5 -7.69 9.64 -16.12
CA THR A 5 -7.83 11.04 -15.68
C THR A 5 -7.74 11.12 -14.16
N VAL A 6 -6.81 11.94 -13.67
CA VAL A 6 -6.65 12.16 -12.23
C VAL A 6 -7.77 13.05 -11.69
N SER A 7 -8.45 12.58 -10.63
CA SER A 7 -9.55 13.30 -9.97
C SER A 7 -9.42 13.19 -8.45
N PRO A 8 -8.58 14.01 -7.81
CA PRO A 8 -8.34 13.96 -6.37
C PRO A 8 -9.61 14.31 -5.57
N LEU A 9 -9.94 13.48 -4.56
CA LEU A 9 -11.11 13.68 -3.69
C LEU A 9 -10.85 14.61 -2.49
N GLY A 10 -9.61 15.03 -2.27
CA GLY A 10 -9.26 15.85 -1.12
C GLY A 10 -7.88 16.50 -1.23
N VAL A 11 -7.56 17.37 -0.26
CA VAL A 11 -6.33 18.19 -0.25
C VAL A 11 -5.05 17.35 -0.37
N TYR A 12 -5.00 16.18 0.28
CA TYR A 12 -3.85 15.29 0.19
C TYR A 12 -3.63 14.80 -1.25
N GLY A 13 -4.67 14.28 -1.89
CA GLY A 13 -4.59 13.83 -3.30
C GLY A 13 -4.24 14.97 -4.23
N GLN A 14 -4.85 16.16 -4.03
CA GLN A 14 -4.56 17.36 -4.80
C GLN A 14 -3.08 17.75 -4.69
N SER A 15 -2.53 17.83 -3.47
CA SER A 15 -1.13 18.20 -3.26
C SER A 15 -0.15 17.21 -3.89
N LYS A 16 -0.48 15.90 -3.89
CA LYS A 16 0.33 14.89 -4.57
C LYS A 16 0.29 15.05 -6.08
N TRP A 17 -0.89 15.28 -6.64
CA TRP A 17 -1.07 15.54 -8.07
C TRP A 17 -0.32 16.79 -8.52
N GLU A 18 -0.45 17.90 -7.81
CA GLU A 18 0.31 19.12 -8.10
C GLU A 18 1.83 18.90 -8.04
N GLY A 19 2.30 18.10 -7.10
CA GLY A 19 3.71 17.69 -7.02
C GLY A 19 4.16 16.90 -8.26
N GLU A 20 3.34 15.95 -8.73
CA GLU A 20 3.62 15.22 -9.98
C GLU A 20 3.68 16.14 -11.20
N GLU A 21 2.74 17.10 -11.33
CA GLU A 21 2.72 18.07 -12.43
C GLU A 21 3.99 18.92 -12.42
N ARG A 22 4.41 19.41 -11.24
CA ARG A 22 5.66 20.19 -11.12
C ARG A 22 6.90 19.38 -11.53
N VAL A 23 6.95 18.09 -11.17
CA VAL A 23 8.03 17.23 -11.61
C VAL A 23 8.04 17.09 -13.13
N ARG A 24 6.87 16.88 -13.76
CA ARG A 24 6.74 16.75 -15.23
C ARG A 24 7.15 18.04 -15.96
N GLU A 25 6.75 19.20 -15.42
CA GLU A 25 7.09 20.51 -15.99
C GLU A 25 8.61 20.81 -15.98
N ILE A 26 9.30 20.40 -14.92
CA ILE A 26 10.70 20.78 -14.69
C ILE A 26 11.67 19.74 -15.23
N LEU A 27 11.32 18.45 -15.12
CA LEU A 27 12.20 17.33 -15.46
C LEU A 27 11.59 16.46 -16.56
N PRO A 28 12.02 16.62 -17.82
CA PRO A 28 11.59 15.73 -18.91
C PRO A 28 11.91 14.25 -18.61
N ASN A 29 13.07 14.00 -18.03
CA ASN A 29 13.54 12.68 -17.63
C ASN A 29 13.20 12.42 -16.15
N HIS A 30 11.98 12.00 -15.89
CA HIS A 30 11.49 11.73 -14.53
C HIS A 30 10.85 10.35 -14.42
N LEU A 31 10.81 9.83 -13.21
CA LEU A 31 10.04 8.65 -12.87
C LEU A 31 9.18 8.95 -11.64
N ILE A 32 7.88 8.80 -11.82
CA ILE A 32 6.89 8.92 -10.74
C ILE A 32 6.35 7.53 -10.47
N LEU A 33 6.50 7.05 -9.24
CA LEU A 33 5.97 5.77 -8.82
C LEU A 33 4.77 5.98 -7.87
N ARG A 34 3.57 5.73 -8.37
CA ARG A 34 2.35 5.75 -7.55
C ARG A 34 2.16 4.42 -6.85
N THR A 35 1.77 4.48 -5.58
CA THR A 35 1.54 3.30 -4.75
C THR A 35 0.32 3.49 -3.85
N SER A 36 -0.15 2.41 -3.22
CA SER A 36 -1.28 2.43 -2.31
C SER A 36 -1.01 1.61 -1.04
N TRP A 37 -1.70 1.91 0.04
CA TRP A 37 -1.77 1.14 1.29
C TRP A 37 -0.40 0.69 1.83
N VAL A 38 0.55 1.62 1.90
CA VAL A 38 1.93 1.34 2.31
C VAL A 38 2.00 0.89 3.76
N PHE A 39 2.71 -0.21 4.00
CA PHE A 39 2.98 -0.72 5.33
C PHE A 39 4.46 -1.09 5.53
N SER A 40 4.92 -1.11 6.79
CA SER A 40 6.30 -1.35 7.14
C SER A 40 6.43 -1.65 8.66
N PRO A 41 7.53 -2.26 9.14
CA PRO A 41 7.80 -2.35 10.57
C PRO A 41 8.17 -0.99 11.20
N HIS A 42 8.39 0.04 10.38
CA HIS A 42 8.76 1.39 10.80
C HIS A 42 7.60 2.37 10.67
N GLY A 43 7.64 3.47 11.46
CA GLY A 43 6.63 4.51 11.42
C GLY A 43 5.23 4.05 11.86
N ASN A 44 4.22 4.88 11.63
CA ASN A 44 2.81 4.57 11.90
C ASN A 44 2.14 4.09 10.61
N ASN A 45 1.42 2.98 10.68
CA ASN A 45 0.66 2.44 9.55
C ASN A 45 -0.47 1.53 10.05
N PHE A 46 -1.30 1.05 9.12
CA PHE A 46 -2.47 0.24 9.43
C PHE A 46 -2.10 -1.07 10.13
N VAL A 47 -1.04 -1.79 9.69
CA VAL A 47 -0.60 -3.05 10.30
C VAL A 47 -0.29 -2.87 11.78
N LYS A 48 0.54 -1.88 12.12
CA LYS A 48 0.90 -1.60 13.53
C LYS A 48 -0.30 -1.15 14.35
N THR A 49 -1.21 -0.40 13.74
CA THR A 49 -2.44 0.04 14.41
C THR A 49 -3.33 -1.15 14.74
N ILE A 50 -3.58 -2.05 13.78
CA ILE A 50 -4.41 -3.24 14.00
C ILE A 50 -3.77 -4.16 15.03
N LEU A 51 -2.48 -4.49 14.93
CA LEU A 51 -1.79 -5.33 15.91
C LEU A 51 -1.91 -4.75 17.34
N ARG A 52 -1.68 -3.45 17.52
CA ARG A 52 -1.78 -2.78 18.82
C ARG A 52 -3.21 -2.83 19.37
N VAL A 53 -4.21 -2.46 18.54
CA VAL A 53 -5.60 -2.43 19.01
C VAL A 53 -6.13 -3.84 19.26
N ALA A 54 -5.74 -4.82 18.43
CA ALA A 54 -6.13 -6.22 18.61
C ALA A 54 -5.47 -6.88 19.84
N ALA A 55 -4.29 -6.42 20.26
CA ALA A 55 -3.68 -6.87 21.52
C ALA A 55 -4.41 -6.31 22.76
N GLU A 56 -5.15 -5.22 22.63
CA GLU A 56 -5.87 -4.56 23.73
C GLU A 56 -7.37 -4.90 23.76
N ARG A 57 -7.95 -5.42 22.66
CA ARG A 57 -9.40 -5.57 22.48
C ARG A 57 -9.76 -6.86 21.76
N SER A 58 -10.82 -7.50 22.17
CA SER A 58 -11.39 -8.69 21.53
C SER A 58 -12.38 -8.40 20.40
N GLU A 59 -12.76 -7.14 20.20
CA GLU A 59 -13.73 -6.72 19.17
C GLU A 59 -13.17 -5.55 18.35
N LEU A 60 -13.16 -5.69 17.03
CA LEU A 60 -12.76 -4.64 16.10
C LEU A 60 -13.85 -4.42 15.04
N ARG A 61 -13.93 -3.19 14.51
CA ARG A 61 -14.80 -2.84 13.40
C ARG A 61 -13.94 -2.27 12.28
N VAL A 62 -13.97 -2.87 11.09
CA VAL A 62 -13.10 -2.50 9.98
C VAL A 62 -13.92 -2.33 8.69
N VAL A 63 -13.60 -1.30 7.93
CA VAL A 63 -14.26 -0.96 6.66
C VAL A 63 -14.07 -2.06 5.62
N ASP A 64 -15.17 -2.48 4.96
CA ASP A 64 -15.19 -3.57 3.98
C ASP A 64 -15.65 -3.15 2.57
N ASP A 65 -15.99 -1.88 2.37
CA ASP A 65 -16.44 -1.33 1.09
C ASP A 65 -15.35 -0.49 0.37
N GLN A 66 -14.11 -0.53 0.85
CA GLN A 66 -12.94 0.11 0.21
C GLN A 66 -11.94 -0.96 -0.20
N ARG A 67 -11.58 -0.99 -1.49
CA ARG A 67 -10.63 -1.95 -2.09
C ARG A 67 -9.32 -1.28 -2.47
N GLY A 68 -8.24 -2.02 -2.31
CA GLY A 68 -6.89 -1.60 -2.68
C GLY A 68 -5.91 -2.75 -2.58
N ALA A 69 -4.63 -2.45 -2.60
CA ALA A 69 -3.58 -3.44 -2.42
C ALA A 69 -2.59 -3.01 -1.34
N PRO A 70 -2.44 -3.79 -0.26
CA PRO A 70 -1.36 -3.56 0.69
C PRO A 70 0.00 -3.66 0.00
N THR A 71 0.88 -2.68 0.25
CA THR A 71 2.18 -2.60 -0.41
C THR A 71 3.27 -2.38 0.62
N SER A 72 4.27 -3.27 0.68
CA SER A 72 5.36 -3.11 1.63
C SER A 72 6.32 -2.00 1.20
N ALA A 73 6.78 -1.20 2.14
CA ALA A 73 7.80 -0.18 1.87
C ALA A 73 9.12 -0.80 1.36
N ALA A 74 9.45 -2.01 1.81
CA ALA A 74 10.60 -2.76 1.32
C ALA A 74 10.44 -3.15 -0.16
N GLY A 75 9.23 -3.58 -0.57
CA GLY A 75 8.92 -3.88 -1.98
C GLY A 75 9.05 -2.63 -2.86
N ILE A 76 8.52 -1.49 -2.40
CA ILE A 76 8.66 -0.20 -3.11
C ILE A 76 10.13 0.17 -3.27
N ALA A 77 10.92 0.07 -2.20
CA ALA A 77 12.36 0.36 -2.24
C ALA A 77 13.10 -0.56 -3.22
N GLY A 78 12.80 -1.86 -3.20
CA GLY A 78 13.37 -2.83 -4.14
C GLY A 78 13.03 -2.50 -5.60
N ALA A 79 11.77 -2.15 -5.89
CA ALA A 79 11.36 -1.74 -7.22
C ALA A 79 12.10 -0.48 -7.70
N LEU A 80 12.22 0.55 -6.84
CA LEU A 80 12.95 1.78 -7.17
C LEU A 80 14.44 1.52 -7.45
N LEU A 81 15.09 0.64 -6.69
CA LEU A 81 16.49 0.27 -6.92
C LEU A 81 16.66 -0.46 -8.25
N GLN A 82 15.80 -1.42 -8.57
CA GLN A 82 15.83 -2.14 -9.84
C GLN A 82 15.62 -1.21 -11.04
N ILE A 83 14.66 -0.27 -10.93
CA ILE A 83 14.44 0.75 -11.97
C ILE A 83 15.69 1.61 -12.15
N ALA A 84 16.27 2.11 -11.06
CA ALA A 84 17.45 2.97 -11.11
C ALA A 84 18.66 2.26 -11.76
N GLU A 85 18.86 0.98 -11.45
CA GLU A 85 19.90 0.15 -12.04
C GLU A 85 19.71 -0.04 -13.56
N GLN A 86 18.48 -0.37 -13.98
CA GLN A 86 18.17 -0.55 -15.40
C GLN A 86 18.29 0.76 -16.20
N LEU A 87 17.88 1.91 -15.65
CA LEU A 87 18.03 3.20 -16.29
C LEU A 87 19.50 3.63 -16.47
N GLN A 88 20.39 3.16 -15.60
CA GLN A 88 21.82 3.44 -15.73
C GLN A 88 22.51 2.56 -16.79
N THR A 89 22.04 1.32 -16.96
CA THR A 89 22.74 0.33 -17.81
C THR A 89 22.25 0.29 -19.23
N GLU A 90 20.96 0.53 -19.48
CA GLU A 90 20.35 0.29 -20.79
C GLU A 90 20.24 1.53 -21.66
N GLY A 91 20.51 2.73 -21.14
CA GLY A 91 20.49 3.99 -21.91
C GLY A 91 19.14 4.36 -22.52
N GLU A 92 18.10 3.58 -22.25
CA GLU A 92 16.78 3.75 -22.80
C GLU A 92 15.90 4.67 -21.95
N THR A 93 15.06 5.43 -22.62
CA THR A 93 14.20 6.46 -22.04
C THR A 93 12.84 5.89 -21.63
N ARG A 94 12.80 5.09 -20.56
CA ARG A 94 11.55 4.59 -19.97
C ARG A 94 11.03 5.54 -18.88
N TRP A 95 11.10 6.84 -19.14
CA TRP A 95 10.62 7.88 -18.25
C TRP A 95 9.10 7.94 -18.17
N GLY A 96 8.56 8.49 -17.09
CA GLY A 96 7.14 8.73 -16.93
C GLY A 96 6.56 8.21 -15.62
N THR A 97 5.24 8.05 -15.58
CA THR A 97 4.50 7.58 -14.40
C THR A 97 4.27 6.09 -14.47
N TYR A 98 4.46 5.42 -13.35
CA TYR A 98 4.27 3.99 -13.14
C TYR A 98 3.48 3.74 -11.87
N HIS A 99 2.76 2.62 -11.85
CA HIS A 99 2.13 2.10 -10.65
C HIS A 99 2.92 0.92 -10.10
N PHE A 100 3.02 0.86 -8.76
CA PHE A 100 3.54 -0.31 -8.05
C PHE A 100 2.74 -0.53 -6.78
N SER A 101 2.03 -1.63 -6.71
CA SER A 101 1.26 -2.05 -5.54
C SER A 101 1.32 -3.56 -5.36
N GLY A 102 1.08 -4.02 -4.14
CA GLY A 102 1.00 -5.45 -3.87
C GLY A 102 -0.18 -6.13 -4.56
N ASN A 103 -0.27 -7.44 -4.43
CA ASN A 103 -1.36 -8.27 -4.91
C ASN A 103 -1.68 -9.39 -3.90
N PRO A 104 -2.90 -9.95 -3.93
CA PRO A 104 -4.09 -9.52 -4.64
C PRO A 104 -4.72 -8.25 -4.06
N TYR A 105 -5.71 -7.67 -4.78
CA TYR A 105 -6.57 -6.61 -4.24
C TYR A 105 -7.50 -7.18 -3.18
N VAL A 106 -7.64 -6.45 -2.07
CA VAL A 106 -8.45 -6.83 -0.90
C VAL A 106 -9.18 -5.61 -0.32
N THR A 107 -10.04 -5.83 0.65
CA THR A 107 -10.61 -4.76 1.47
C THR A 107 -9.74 -4.49 2.69
N TRP A 108 -9.98 -3.37 3.41
CA TRP A 108 -9.33 -3.15 4.70
C TRP A 108 -9.70 -4.22 5.71
N TYR A 109 -10.93 -4.76 5.63
CA TYR A 109 -11.39 -5.87 6.45
C TYR A 109 -10.58 -7.14 6.20
N ASP A 110 -10.43 -7.57 4.94
CA ASP A 110 -9.61 -8.73 4.58
C ASP A 110 -8.16 -8.57 5.06
N PHE A 111 -7.61 -7.36 4.88
CA PHE A 111 -6.25 -7.07 5.33
C PHE A 111 -6.13 -7.14 6.85
N ALA A 112 -7.11 -6.65 7.61
CA ALA A 112 -7.13 -6.73 9.07
C ALA A 112 -7.25 -8.17 9.57
N LEU A 113 -8.06 -9.03 8.91
CA LEU A 113 -8.15 -10.45 9.24
C LEU A 113 -6.78 -11.13 9.19
N GLU A 114 -6.02 -10.89 8.11
CA GLU A 114 -4.70 -11.51 7.96
C GLU A 114 -3.66 -10.93 8.93
N ILE A 115 -3.72 -9.64 9.24
CA ILE A 115 -2.87 -9.01 10.27
C ILE A 115 -3.10 -9.66 11.64
N VAL A 116 -4.36 -9.84 12.04
CA VAL A 116 -4.71 -10.45 13.33
C VAL A 116 -4.28 -11.91 13.36
N ARG A 117 -4.55 -12.67 12.30
CA ARG A 117 -4.13 -14.07 12.18
C ARG A 117 -2.60 -14.22 12.37
N LEU A 118 -1.82 -13.42 11.68
CA LEU A 118 -0.36 -13.44 11.79
C LEU A 118 0.12 -12.92 13.15
N GLY A 119 -0.56 -11.94 13.72
CA GLY A 119 -0.29 -11.45 15.08
C GLY A 119 -0.52 -12.51 16.15
N GLN A 120 -1.54 -13.34 16.00
CA GLN A 120 -1.80 -14.49 16.88
C GLN A 120 -0.73 -15.59 16.71
N VAL A 121 -0.38 -15.93 15.48
CA VAL A 121 0.70 -16.90 15.20
C VAL A 121 2.04 -16.44 15.79
N ALA A 122 2.32 -15.14 15.73
CA ALA A 122 3.54 -14.55 16.29
C ALA A 122 3.46 -14.34 17.83
N GLY A 123 2.34 -14.62 18.49
CA GLY A 123 2.17 -14.39 19.93
C GLY A 123 2.13 -12.91 20.34
N ILE A 124 1.92 -12.00 19.42
CA ILE A 124 1.68 -10.57 19.69
C ILE A 124 0.26 -10.37 20.23
N ILE A 125 -0.67 -11.22 19.79
CA ILE A 125 -2.06 -11.26 20.22
C ILE A 125 -2.27 -12.63 20.87
N ASP A 126 -2.65 -12.67 22.14
CA ASP A 126 -2.74 -13.87 22.96
C ASP A 126 -4.19 -14.35 23.22
N HIS A 127 -5.16 -13.72 22.55
CA HIS A 127 -6.58 -14.01 22.70
C HIS A 127 -7.31 -14.00 21.36
N GLU A 128 -8.55 -14.45 21.37
CA GLU A 128 -9.43 -14.40 20.21
C GLU A 128 -9.92 -12.98 19.97
N VAL A 129 -9.90 -12.54 18.70
CA VAL A 129 -10.34 -11.22 18.26
C VAL A 129 -11.38 -11.38 17.17
N ASN A 130 -12.57 -10.84 17.41
CA ASN A 130 -13.66 -10.78 16.43
C ASN A 130 -13.58 -9.49 15.64
N ILE A 131 -13.50 -9.59 14.31
CA ILE A 131 -13.47 -8.44 13.41
C ILE A 131 -14.80 -8.35 12.66
N HIS A 132 -15.49 -7.23 12.81
CA HIS A 132 -16.78 -6.99 12.17
C HIS A 132 -16.59 -6.09 10.93
N PRO A 133 -17.05 -6.53 9.74
CA PRO A 133 -17.05 -5.67 8.57
C PRO A 133 -18.08 -4.56 8.73
N ILE A 134 -17.73 -3.35 8.37
CA ILE A 134 -18.62 -2.19 8.38
C ILE A 134 -18.50 -1.40 7.08
N PRO A 135 -19.56 -0.72 6.62
CA PRO A 135 -19.46 0.22 5.52
C PRO A 135 -18.73 1.50 5.94
N SER A 136 -18.13 2.20 4.99
CA SER A 136 -17.43 3.48 5.21
C SER A 136 -18.33 4.54 5.88
N SER A 137 -19.63 4.49 5.66
CA SER A 137 -20.62 5.38 6.28
C SER A 137 -20.68 5.27 7.81
N GLU A 138 -20.27 4.13 8.37
CA GLU A 138 -20.21 3.89 9.81
C GLU A 138 -18.82 4.23 10.41
N TYR A 139 -17.86 4.61 9.59
CA TYR A 139 -16.52 5.02 10.02
C TYR A 139 -16.22 6.45 9.53
N PRO A 140 -16.80 7.46 10.17
CA PRO A 140 -16.61 8.84 9.74
C PRO A 140 -15.14 9.26 9.86
N THR A 141 -14.58 9.71 8.76
CA THR A 141 -13.21 10.26 8.70
C THR A 141 -13.28 11.71 8.20
N PRO A 142 -12.34 12.59 8.63
CA PRO A 142 -12.31 13.97 8.14
C PRO A 142 -12.13 14.10 6.62
N VAL A 143 -11.65 13.04 5.97
CA VAL A 143 -11.35 13.02 4.53
C VAL A 143 -12.09 11.86 3.89
N THR A 144 -12.82 12.13 2.80
CA THR A 144 -13.41 11.08 1.96
C THR A 144 -12.31 10.25 1.30
N ARG A 145 -12.33 8.94 1.55
CA ARG A 145 -11.42 8.00 0.90
C ARG A 145 -12.05 7.40 -0.34
N PRO A 146 -11.29 7.15 -1.41
CA PRO A 146 -11.84 6.46 -2.58
C PRO A 146 -12.27 5.03 -2.20
N SER A 147 -13.40 4.58 -2.77
CA SER A 147 -13.86 3.20 -2.64
C SER A 147 -12.94 2.19 -3.36
N ASN A 148 -12.20 2.67 -4.36
CA ASN A 148 -11.25 1.86 -5.12
C ASN A 148 -9.89 2.57 -5.22
N SER A 149 -8.85 1.94 -4.66
CA SER A 149 -7.45 2.37 -4.72
C SER A 149 -6.57 1.33 -5.42
N ALA A 150 -7.18 0.41 -6.19
CA ALA A 150 -6.46 -0.58 -6.97
C ALA A 150 -5.71 0.09 -8.12
N LEU A 151 -4.45 -0.27 -8.30
CA LEU A 151 -3.56 0.26 -9.33
C LEU A 151 -3.10 -0.89 -10.25
N SER A 152 -3.33 -0.80 -11.56
CA SER A 152 -2.70 -1.75 -12.49
C SER A 152 -1.20 -1.54 -12.50
N CYS A 153 -0.44 -2.61 -12.35
CA CYS A 153 1.02 -2.62 -12.40
C CYS A 153 1.56 -3.20 -13.72
N GLU A 154 0.72 -3.38 -14.73
CA GLU A 154 1.12 -3.97 -16.01
C GLU A 154 2.22 -3.18 -16.71
N ARG A 155 2.17 -1.86 -16.64
CA ARG A 155 3.17 -1.00 -17.28
C ARG A 155 4.57 -1.16 -16.68
N ILE A 156 4.70 -1.24 -15.36
CA ILE A 156 6.01 -1.45 -14.72
C ILE A 156 6.54 -2.85 -15.01
N GLU A 157 5.67 -3.85 -15.06
CA GLU A 157 6.03 -5.21 -15.45
C GLU A 157 6.53 -5.28 -16.90
N GLN A 158 5.79 -4.69 -17.85
CA GLN A 158 6.16 -4.67 -19.26
C GLN A 158 7.47 -3.94 -19.54
N HIS A 159 7.72 -2.81 -18.85
CA HIS A 159 8.87 -1.95 -19.12
C HIS A 159 10.12 -2.35 -18.33
N PHE A 160 9.97 -2.86 -17.11
CA PHE A 160 11.09 -3.15 -16.21
C PHE A 160 11.15 -4.60 -15.74
N GLY A 161 10.17 -5.45 -16.11
CA GLY A 161 10.07 -6.82 -15.60
C GLY A 161 9.80 -6.91 -14.09
N ILE A 162 9.32 -5.84 -13.48
CA ILE A 162 9.12 -5.77 -12.03
C ILE A 162 7.69 -6.20 -11.68
N VAL A 163 7.59 -7.25 -10.89
CA VAL A 163 6.33 -7.77 -10.35
C VAL A 163 6.39 -7.69 -8.83
N ALA A 164 5.34 -7.16 -8.22
CA ALA A 164 5.27 -7.11 -6.76
C ALA A 164 5.03 -8.52 -6.18
N ASP A 165 5.76 -8.84 -5.12
CA ASP A 165 5.48 -10.05 -4.33
C ASP A 165 4.06 -10.00 -3.74
N PRO A 166 3.42 -11.17 -3.51
CA PRO A 166 2.18 -11.22 -2.75
C PRO A 166 2.35 -10.53 -1.39
N TRP A 167 1.44 -9.60 -1.07
CA TRP A 167 1.56 -8.79 0.14
C TRP A 167 1.52 -9.63 1.43
N ILE A 168 0.90 -10.82 1.41
CA ILE A 168 0.85 -11.72 2.58
C ILE A 168 2.26 -12.13 3.02
N ALA A 169 3.14 -12.51 2.09
CA ALA A 169 4.53 -12.87 2.42
C ALA A 169 5.30 -11.67 3.00
N GLN A 170 5.06 -10.48 2.47
CA GLN A 170 5.66 -9.26 2.98
C GLN A 170 5.12 -8.87 4.37
N LEU A 171 3.82 -9.07 4.61
CA LEU A 171 3.18 -8.84 5.89
C LEU A 171 3.75 -9.78 6.96
N GLN A 172 3.95 -11.05 6.65
CA GLN A 172 4.55 -12.01 7.57
C GLN A 172 5.93 -11.53 8.04
N ARG A 173 6.81 -11.11 7.13
CA ARG A 173 8.14 -10.56 7.45
C ARG A 173 8.06 -9.33 8.37
N VAL A 174 7.06 -8.47 8.14
CA VAL A 174 6.83 -7.28 8.98
C VAL A 174 6.41 -7.68 10.37
N VAL A 175 5.48 -8.63 10.52
CA VAL A 175 5.00 -9.12 11.82
C VAL A 175 6.14 -9.80 12.60
N GLU A 176 6.94 -10.65 11.96
CA GLU A 176 8.13 -11.28 12.55
C GLU A 176 9.14 -10.24 13.06
N THR A 177 9.37 -9.18 12.27
CA THR A 177 10.24 -8.07 12.68
C THR A 177 9.69 -7.30 13.87
N LEU A 178 8.37 -7.17 14.01
CA LEU A 178 7.74 -6.48 15.13
C LEU A 178 7.72 -7.34 16.40
N GLN A 179 7.62 -8.65 16.28
CA GLN A 179 7.70 -9.61 17.41
C GLN A 179 9.09 -9.57 18.07
N SER A 180 10.16 -9.38 17.29
CA SER A 180 11.53 -9.42 17.78
C SER A 180 12.01 -8.13 18.48
N ARG A 181 11.14 -7.13 18.63
CA ARG A 181 11.41 -5.82 19.28
C ARG A 181 10.81 -5.72 20.65
#